data_b0308b4e64f38f97bd4ffed707c68daf
#
_entry.id   b0308b4e64f38f97bd4ffed707c68daf
#
_cell.length_a   1.000
_cell.length_b   1.000
_cell.length_c   1.000
_cell.angle_alpha   90.00
_cell.angle_beta   90.00
_cell.angle_gamma   90.00
#
_symmetry.space_group_name_H-M   'P 1'
#
loop_
_entity.id
_entity.type
_entity.pdbx_description
1 polymer ?
#
loop_
_entity_poly.entity_id
_entity_poly.type
_entity_poly.pdbx_seq_one_letter_code
_entity_poly.pdbx_strand_id
1 'polypeptide(L)'
;MDGTPLLIVDAANVVGSRPDGWWRDRPGATARLRDTLLTVPSDGVPPELPPPVEVVLVVEGAARDVPSVPGVRVLAADHSGDDAMVELVEAHPQRRRLVVTADRELRERVTAQGAEVYGPRWLRDRDTRRRESH
;
A
#
# COMPACT_ATOMS: atom_id res chain seq x y z
N MET A 1 10.12 13.00 -10.96
CA MET A 1 10.22 12.25 -12.18
C MET A 1 9.18 11.17 -12.25
N ASP A 2 8.57 11.14 -13.37
CA ASP A 2 7.36 10.33 -13.52
C ASP A 2 7.62 8.85 -13.73
N GLY A 3 8.90 8.45 -13.78
CA GLY A 3 9.25 7.04 -13.91
C GLY A 3 9.31 6.26 -12.62
N THR A 4 9.20 6.93 -11.47
CA THR A 4 9.27 6.23 -10.18
C THR A 4 8.02 5.35 -10.00
N PRO A 5 8.20 4.05 -9.69
CA PRO A 5 7.05 3.19 -9.43
C PRO A 5 6.23 3.69 -8.25
N LEU A 6 4.92 3.50 -8.35
CA LEU A 6 3.96 3.92 -7.33
C LEU A 6 3.41 2.68 -6.64
N LEU A 7 3.64 2.59 -5.33
CA LEU A 7 3.10 1.51 -4.51
C LEU A 7 1.90 2.05 -3.73
N ILE A 8 0.74 1.49 -3.99
CA ILE A 8 -0.53 1.89 -3.37
C ILE A 8 -0.94 0.79 -2.40
N VAL A 9 -1.04 1.13 -1.13
CA VAL A 9 -1.32 0.14 -0.07
C VAL A 9 -2.73 0.35 0.46
N ASP A 10 -3.54 -0.70 0.38
CA ASP A 10 -4.90 -0.75 0.92
C ASP A 10 -4.81 -0.97 2.43
N ALA A 11 -4.83 0.12 3.20
CA ALA A 11 -4.59 0.04 4.64
C ALA A 11 -5.58 -0.87 5.35
N ALA A 12 -6.86 -0.74 5.06
CA ALA A 12 -7.90 -1.53 5.72
C ALA A 12 -7.68 -3.03 5.48
N ASN A 13 -7.33 -3.38 4.25
CA ASN A 13 -7.12 -4.78 3.88
C ASN A 13 -5.86 -5.36 4.51
N VAL A 14 -4.76 -4.60 4.50
CA VAL A 14 -3.50 -5.07 5.06
C VAL A 14 -3.59 -5.17 6.58
N VAL A 15 -4.14 -4.16 7.25
CA VAL A 15 -4.35 -4.18 8.70
C VAL A 15 -5.27 -5.35 9.06
N GLY A 16 -6.36 -5.51 8.31
CA GLY A 16 -7.33 -6.57 8.59
C GLY A 16 -6.82 -7.99 8.34
N SER A 17 -5.67 -8.13 7.68
CA SER A 17 -5.10 -9.45 7.40
C SER A 17 -4.36 -10.05 8.60
N ARG A 18 -4.21 -9.29 9.70
CA ARG A 18 -3.47 -9.73 10.88
C ARG A 18 -4.41 -9.98 12.04
N PRO A 19 -4.28 -11.11 12.76
CA PRO A 19 -5.13 -11.39 13.92
C PRO A 19 -4.54 -10.78 15.21
N ASP A 20 -4.30 -9.48 15.21
CA ASP A 20 -3.59 -8.80 16.30
C ASP A 20 -4.46 -7.80 17.07
N GLY A 21 -5.79 -7.90 16.90
CA GLY A 21 -6.70 -7.02 17.62
C GLY A 21 -6.82 -5.63 17.02
N TRP A 22 -6.50 -5.48 15.74
CA TRP A 22 -6.52 -4.19 15.04
C TRP A 22 -7.85 -3.45 15.16
N TRP A 23 -8.93 -4.18 15.28
CA TRP A 23 -10.29 -3.60 15.37
C TRP A 23 -10.50 -2.79 16.64
N ARG A 24 -9.67 -2.98 17.66
CA ARG A 24 -9.78 -2.24 18.93
C ARG A 24 -9.18 -0.84 18.83
N ASP A 25 -8.25 -0.64 17.89
CA ASP A 25 -7.58 0.64 17.70
C ASP A 25 -7.14 0.74 16.23
N ARG A 26 -8.12 0.98 15.36
CA ARG A 26 -7.84 1.04 13.91
C ARG A 26 -6.86 2.15 13.53
N PRO A 27 -6.98 3.38 14.09
CA PRO A 27 -5.98 4.40 13.77
C PRO A 27 -4.58 4.01 14.20
N GLY A 28 -4.44 3.42 15.40
CA GLY A 28 -3.13 2.98 15.89
C GLY A 28 -2.54 1.87 15.03
N ALA A 29 -3.35 0.88 14.64
CA ALA A 29 -2.90 -0.20 13.77
C ALA A 29 -2.45 0.35 12.41
N THR A 30 -3.19 1.32 11.88
CA THR A 30 -2.86 1.94 10.60
C THR A 30 -1.57 2.75 10.71
N ALA A 31 -1.37 3.49 11.80
CA ALA A 31 -0.14 4.24 12.02
C ALA A 31 1.07 3.32 12.14
N ARG A 32 0.91 2.16 12.79
CA ARG A 32 1.99 1.18 12.87
C ARG A 32 2.32 0.62 11.48
N LEU A 33 1.31 0.34 10.66
CA LEU A 33 1.55 -0.08 9.29
C LEU A 33 2.30 1.00 8.51
N ARG A 34 1.85 2.26 8.60
CA ARG A 34 2.55 3.38 7.96
C ARG A 34 4.03 3.38 8.32
N ASP A 35 4.34 3.18 9.61
CA ASP A 35 5.71 3.26 10.09
C ASP A 35 6.56 2.08 9.60
N THR A 36 5.97 0.91 9.36
CA THR A 36 6.70 -0.20 8.78
C THR A 36 7.05 0.04 7.31
N LEU A 37 6.39 0.99 6.66
CA LEU A 37 6.64 1.29 5.24
C LEU A 37 7.72 2.34 5.03
N LEU A 38 8.28 2.89 6.10
CA LEU A 38 9.25 3.98 6.01
C LEU A 38 10.51 3.61 5.23
N THR A 39 10.88 2.34 5.20
CA THR A 39 12.08 1.88 4.47
C THR A 39 11.80 1.61 3.00
N VAL A 40 10.54 1.46 2.61
CA VAL A 40 10.19 1.04 1.25
C VAL A 40 10.66 2.04 0.17
N PRO A 41 10.53 3.36 0.36
CA PRO A 41 10.98 4.28 -0.68
C PRO A 41 12.44 4.09 -1.08
N SER A 42 13.32 3.79 -0.13
CA SER A 42 14.75 3.64 -0.39
C SER A 42 15.18 2.19 -0.61
N ASP A 43 14.43 1.22 -0.08
CA ASP A 43 14.81 -0.20 -0.18
C ASP A 43 13.98 -0.96 -1.21
N GLY A 44 12.82 -0.46 -1.58
CA GLY A 44 11.88 -1.18 -2.42
C GLY A 44 11.29 -2.38 -1.71
N VAL A 45 10.71 -3.30 -2.47
CA VAL A 45 10.21 -4.59 -1.99
C VAL A 45 10.81 -5.65 -2.91
N PRO A 46 12.06 -6.06 -2.66
CA PRO A 46 12.74 -6.99 -3.56
C PRO A 46 12.10 -8.38 -3.52
N PRO A 47 12.25 -9.14 -4.60
CA PRO A 47 12.90 -8.76 -5.85
C PRO A 47 11.98 -8.04 -6.83
N GLU A 48 10.65 -8.06 -6.59
CA GLU A 48 9.67 -7.57 -7.57
C GLU A 48 9.72 -6.06 -7.76
N LEU A 49 10.03 -5.31 -6.71
CA LEU A 49 9.95 -3.85 -6.76
C LEU A 49 11.24 -3.23 -6.24
N PRO A 50 12.21 -2.99 -7.15
CA PRO A 50 13.46 -2.32 -6.75
C PRO A 50 13.23 -0.84 -6.46
N PRO A 51 14.09 -0.22 -5.59
CA PRO A 51 13.98 1.20 -5.29
C PRO A 51 14.44 2.05 -6.48
N PRO A 52 14.06 3.33 -6.54
CA PRO A 52 13.22 4.05 -5.57
C PRO A 52 11.74 3.78 -5.81
N VAL A 53 10.93 4.00 -4.77
CA VAL A 53 9.48 3.76 -4.81
C VAL A 53 8.77 4.90 -4.11
N GLU A 54 7.68 5.38 -4.72
CA GLU A 54 6.77 6.30 -4.04
C GLU A 54 5.66 5.50 -3.39
N VAL A 55 5.41 5.74 -2.09
CA VAL A 55 4.45 4.95 -1.31
C VAL A 55 3.26 5.80 -0.92
N VAL A 56 2.06 5.32 -1.24
CA VAL A 56 0.80 5.95 -0.83
C VAL A 56 -0.02 4.92 -0.05
N LEU A 57 -0.32 5.25 1.20
CA LEU A 57 -1.17 4.43 2.06
C LEU A 57 -2.58 5.01 2.02
N VAL A 58 -3.53 4.26 1.49
CA VAL A 58 -4.92 4.72 1.36
C VAL A 58 -5.71 4.27 2.57
N VAL A 59 -6.31 5.22 3.27
CA VAL A 59 -7.04 4.99 4.52
C VAL A 59 -8.50 5.41 4.39
N GLU A 60 -9.34 4.82 5.21
CA GLU A 60 -10.76 5.15 5.23
C GLU A 60 -11.33 4.92 6.64
N GLY A 61 -12.56 5.40 6.86
CA GLY A 61 -13.26 5.16 8.13
C GLY A 61 -12.53 5.74 9.32
N ALA A 62 -12.38 4.95 10.37
CA ALA A 62 -11.77 5.40 11.62
C ALA A 62 -10.31 5.80 11.48
N ALA A 63 -9.64 5.37 10.40
CA ALA A 63 -8.21 5.67 10.19
C ALA A 63 -7.98 6.92 9.34
N ARG A 64 -9.03 7.67 9.00
CA ARG A 64 -8.94 8.80 8.07
C ARG A 64 -7.98 9.91 8.53
N ASP A 65 -7.80 10.05 9.84
CA ASP A 65 -6.99 11.14 10.38
C ASP A 65 -5.53 10.77 10.65
N VAL A 66 -5.11 9.57 10.26
CA VAL A 66 -3.71 9.16 10.39
C VAL A 66 -2.87 10.06 9.47
N PRO A 67 -1.88 10.79 10.02
CA PRO A 67 -1.13 11.75 9.19
C PRO A 67 -0.07 11.11 8.33
N SER A 68 0.25 11.78 7.22
CA SER A 68 1.41 11.42 6.41
C SER A 68 2.70 11.67 7.18
N VAL A 69 3.73 10.95 6.79
CA VAL A 69 5.10 11.16 7.31
C VAL A 69 6.04 11.22 6.11
N PRO A 70 7.27 11.75 6.28
CA PRO A 70 8.22 11.75 5.18
C PRO A 70 8.42 10.33 4.64
N GLY A 71 8.24 10.18 3.33
CA GLY A 71 8.40 8.90 2.66
C GLY A 71 7.14 8.07 2.52
N VAL A 72 6.08 8.35 3.31
CA VAL A 72 4.81 7.62 3.20
C VAL A 72 3.66 8.61 3.23
N ARG A 73 3.08 8.84 2.05
CA ARG A 73 1.90 9.69 1.94
C ARG A 73 0.68 8.90 2.39
N VAL A 74 -0.12 9.49 3.27
CA VAL A 74 -1.39 8.91 3.69
C VAL A 74 -2.51 9.67 2.98
N LEU A 75 -3.32 8.95 2.22
CA LEU A 75 -4.42 9.53 1.46
C LEU A 75 -5.73 9.04 2.06
N ALA A 76 -6.50 9.97 2.64
CA ALA A 76 -7.80 9.65 3.20
C ALA A 76 -8.84 9.63 2.08
N ALA A 77 -9.55 8.52 1.94
CA ALA A 77 -10.60 8.39 0.94
C ALA A 77 -11.87 9.09 1.45
N ASP A 78 -12.54 9.82 0.55
CA ASP A 78 -13.78 10.51 0.88
C ASP A 78 -14.93 9.54 1.12
N HIS A 79 -14.93 8.45 0.36
CA HIS A 79 -15.98 7.43 0.44
C HIS A 79 -15.32 6.07 0.64
N SER A 80 -15.11 5.34 -0.44
CA SER A 80 -14.50 4.03 -0.37
C SER A 80 -13.02 4.12 -0.74
N GLY A 81 -12.18 3.36 -0.01
CA GLY A 81 -10.78 3.27 -0.35
C GLY A 81 -10.56 2.70 -1.74
N ASP A 82 -11.44 1.81 -2.18
CA ASP A 82 -11.36 1.19 -3.51
C ASP A 82 -11.40 2.23 -4.62
N ASP A 83 -12.35 3.16 -4.53
CA ASP A 83 -12.47 4.20 -5.57
C ASP A 83 -11.25 5.11 -5.59
N ALA A 84 -10.73 5.46 -4.40
CA ALA A 84 -9.55 6.30 -4.31
C ALA A 84 -8.34 5.62 -4.94
N MET A 85 -8.19 4.31 -4.72
CA MET A 85 -7.08 3.56 -5.29
C MET A 85 -7.18 3.43 -6.81
N VAL A 86 -8.38 3.19 -7.33
CA VAL A 86 -8.60 3.16 -8.77
C VAL A 86 -8.26 4.51 -9.39
N GLU A 87 -8.69 5.60 -8.75
CA GLU A 87 -8.38 6.95 -9.24
C GLU A 87 -6.88 7.20 -9.29
N LEU A 88 -6.15 6.75 -8.26
CA LEU A 88 -4.68 6.88 -8.26
C LEU A 88 -4.06 6.13 -9.43
N VAL A 89 -4.52 4.92 -9.69
CA VAL A 89 -4.01 4.11 -10.78
C VAL A 89 -4.28 4.81 -12.12
N GLU A 90 -5.49 5.32 -12.29
CA GLU A 90 -5.88 6.00 -13.54
C GLU A 90 -5.11 7.31 -13.74
N ALA A 91 -4.74 7.97 -12.65
CA ALA A 91 -4.05 9.27 -12.73
C ALA A 91 -2.60 9.14 -13.19
N HIS A 92 -2.03 7.93 -13.16
CA HIS A 92 -0.60 7.73 -13.47
C HIS A 92 -0.39 6.61 -14.49
N PRO A 93 -0.98 6.72 -15.69
CA PRO A 93 -0.94 5.61 -16.66
C PRO A 93 0.46 5.31 -17.21
N GLN A 94 1.39 6.28 -17.08
CA GLN A 94 2.75 6.14 -17.59
C GLN A 94 3.69 5.51 -16.56
N ARG A 95 3.24 5.32 -15.33
CA ARG A 95 4.08 4.79 -14.27
C ARG A 95 3.77 3.32 -14.03
N ARG A 96 4.76 2.57 -13.55
CA ARG A 96 4.50 1.26 -12.98
C ARG A 96 3.72 1.46 -11.68
N ARG A 97 2.61 0.76 -11.54
CA ARG A 97 1.73 0.91 -10.37
C ARG A 97 1.45 -0.46 -9.79
N LEU A 98 1.69 -0.59 -8.48
CA LEU A 98 1.44 -1.83 -7.74
C LEU A 98 0.43 -1.52 -6.64
N VAL A 99 -0.61 -2.35 -6.53
CA VAL A 99 -1.63 -2.20 -5.49
C VAL A 99 -1.56 -3.41 -4.57
N VAL A 100 -1.45 -3.16 -3.26
CA VAL A 100 -1.41 -4.23 -2.27
C VAL A 100 -2.79 -4.38 -1.65
N THR A 101 -3.46 -5.46 -2.01
CA THR A 101 -4.80 -5.77 -1.50
C THR A 101 -5.13 -7.23 -1.79
N ALA A 102 -6.00 -7.83 -0.97
CA ALA A 102 -6.57 -9.14 -1.23
C ALA A 102 -7.99 -9.05 -1.77
N ASP A 103 -8.56 -7.85 -1.87
CA ASP A 103 -9.91 -7.64 -2.35
C ASP A 103 -10.00 -7.96 -3.83
N ARG A 104 -10.79 -8.99 -4.18
CA ARG A 104 -10.86 -9.47 -5.56
C ARG A 104 -11.40 -8.42 -6.52
N GLU A 105 -12.44 -7.71 -6.13
CA GLU A 105 -13.06 -6.73 -7.01
C GLU A 105 -12.10 -5.58 -7.30
N LEU A 106 -11.40 -5.10 -6.28
CA LEU A 106 -10.39 -4.04 -6.45
C LEU A 106 -9.26 -4.53 -7.36
N ARG A 107 -8.80 -5.76 -7.15
CA ARG A 107 -7.73 -6.32 -7.98
C ARG A 107 -8.13 -6.33 -9.46
N GLU A 108 -9.37 -6.71 -9.75
CA GLU A 108 -9.85 -6.72 -11.13
C GLU A 108 -9.90 -5.31 -11.71
N ARG A 109 -10.37 -4.35 -10.92
CA ARG A 109 -10.50 -2.96 -11.38
C ARG A 109 -9.15 -2.35 -11.72
N VAL A 110 -8.14 -2.55 -10.86
CA VAL A 110 -6.82 -1.92 -11.09
C VAL A 110 -6.02 -2.66 -12.15
N THR A 111 -6.14 -3.98 -12.27
CA THR A 111 -5.44 -4.71 -13.33
C THR A 111 -6.00 -4.34 -14.70
N ALA A 112 -7.29 -4.04 -14.77
CA ALA A 112 -7.88 -3.55 -16.02
C ALA A 112 -7.27 -2.24 -16.48
N GLN A 113 -6.67 -1.47 -15.54
CA GLN A 113 -5.99 -0.20 -15.84
C GLN A 113 -4.47 -0.39 -15.99
N GLY A 114 -3.98 -1.63 -15.96
CA GLY A 114 -2.56 -1.91 -16.15
C GLY A 114 -1.73 -1.97 -14.89
N ALA A 115 -2.34 -1.93 -13.70
CA ALA A 115 -1.61 -2.06 -12.45
C ALA A 115 -1.31 -3.52 -12.14
N GLU A 116 -0.24 -3.75 -11.36
CA GLU A 116 0.07 -5.06 -10.78
C GLU A 116 -0.58 -5.15 -9.41
N VAL A 117 -0.91 -6.37 -8.97
CA VAL A 117 -1.51 -6.57 -7.65
C VAL A 117 -0.72 -7.61 -6.87
N TYR A 118 -0.59 -7.36 -5.57
CA TYR A 118 0.05 -8.28 -4.63
C TYR A 118 -0.80 -8.33 -3.37
N GLY A 119 -0.79 -9.48 -2.69
CA GLY A 119 -1.52 -9.63 -1.44
C GLY A 119 -0.78 -9.03 -0.26
N PRO A 120 -1.49 -8.85 0.89
CA PRO A 120 -0.85 -8.29 2.09
C PRO A 120 0.38 -9.04 2.57
N ARG A 121 0.42 -10.36 2.38
CA ARG A 121 1.57 -11.16 2.82
C ARG A 121 2.85 -10.82 2.08
N TRP A 122 2.75 -10.47 0.81
CA TRP A 122 3.90 -10.07 0.02
C TRP A 122 4.62 -8.88 0.67
N LEU A 123 3.85 -7.91 1.12
CA LEU A 123 4.40 -6.71 1.77
C LEU A 123 4.88 -7.03 3.18
N ARG A 124 4.09 -7.77 3.93
CA ARG A 124 4.37 -8.10 5.32
C ARG A 124 5.61 -8.97 5.49
N ASP A 125 5.84 -9.89 4.55
CA ASP A 125 6.93 -10.86 4.65
C ASP A 125 8.21 -10.41 3.94
N ARG A 126 8.29 -9.14 3.52
CA ARG A 126 9.44 -8.65 2.75
C ARG A 126 10.76 -8.75 3.49
N ASP A 127 10.75 -8.52 4.80
CA ASP A 127 11.98 -8.60 5.60
C ASP A 127 12.49 -10.04 5.67
N THR A 128 11.60 -11.00 5.78
CA THR A 128 11.96 -12.42 5.78
C THR A 128 12.61 -12.80 4.45
N ARG A 129 12.05 -12.34 3.33
CA ARG A 129 12.62 -12.61 2.02
C ARG A 129 14.00 -11.99 1.88
N ARG A 130 14.21 -10.79 2.40
CA ARG A 130 15.51 -10.13 2.37
C ARG A 130 16.58 -10.95 3.10
N ARG A 131 16.24 -11.49 4.27
CA ARG A 131 17.15 -12.33 5.04
C ARG A 131 17.52 -13.60 4.29
N GLU A 132 16.56 -14.19 3.62
CA GLU A 132 16.79 -15.41 2.86
C GLU A 132 17.65 -15.17 1.63
N SER A 133 17.70 -13.94 1.14
CA SER A 133 18.49 -13.58 -0.04
C SER A 133 20.00 -13.49 0.27
N HIS A 134 20.36 -13.48 1.51
CA HIS A 134 21.75 -13.48 1.93
C HIS A 134 22.25 -14.90 2.14
#